data_1cca36bd12d5af630aee224f1487f708
#
_entry.id   1cca36bd12d5af630aee224f1487f708
#
_cell.length_a   1.000
_cell.length_b   1.000
_cell.length_c   1.000
_cell.angle_alpha   90.00
_cell.angle_beta   90.00
_cell.angle_gamma   90.00
#
_symmetry.space_group_name_H-M   'P 1'
#
loop_
_entity.id
_entity.type
_entity.pdbx_description
1 polymer ?
#
loop_
_entity_poly.entity_id
_entity_poly.type
_entity_poly.pdbx_seq_one_letter_code
_entity_poly.pdbx_strand_id
1 'polypeptide(L)'
;NELQLAQLRELGECINYNAYGDSVEDLTYHPADLYQTISRYPDPFAFIGGEPVFEVLKAARADDLFRAHELVPARVTPRCVVYVLPDAAWSRRVNGTFGNQLAGTHPERAHAVLTAAAGGYAVSVRAPVAAPRGADELCRRFAGGGRQGAAGIDRLPAADYERVLAAFSQAYT
;
A
#
# COMPACT_ATOMS: atom_id res chain seq x y z
N ASN A 1 2.37 -4.61 28.41
CA ASN A 1 3.33 -3.50 28.41
C ASN A 1 3.52 -2.97 26.98
N GLU A 2 4.28 -1.88 26.79
CA GLU A 2 4.49 -1.25 25.47
C GLU A 2 5.14 -2.19 24.46
N LEU A 3 6.09 -3.01 24.88
CA LEU A 3 6.72 -4.00 24.03
C LEU A 3 5.71 -5.02 23.49
N GLN A 4 4.84 -5.53 24.33
CA GLN A 4 3.79 -6.47 23.93
C GLN A 4 2.80 -5.85 22.96
N LEU A 5 2.42 -4.58 23.17
CA LEU A 5 1.56 -3.86 22.23
C LEU A 5 2.24 -3.68 20.86
N ALA A 6 3.53 -3.38 20.84
CA ALA A 6 4.29 -3.27 19.59
C ALA A 6 4.35 -4.62 18.85
N GLN A 7 4.59 -5.73 19.56
CA GLN A 7 4.60 -7.07 18.96
C GLN A 7 3.23 -7.47 18.38
N LEU A 8 2.13 -7.20 19.11
CA LEU A 8 0.78 -7.48 18.62
C LEU A 8 0.42 -6.62 17.41
N ARG A 9 0.86 -5.35 17.41
CA ARG A 9 0.68 -4.46 16.24
C ARG A 9 1.43 -5.01 15.04
N GLU A 10 2.69 -5.37 15.19
CA GLU A 10 3.52 -5.93 14.10
C GLU A 10 2.89 -7.22 13.55
N LEU A 11 2.44 -8.12 14.43
CA LEU A 11 1.74 -9.33 14.03
C LEU A 11 0.48 -9.01 13.22
N GLY A 12 -0.38 -8.11 13.71
CA GLY A 12 -1.59 -7.70 13.02
C GLY A 12 -1.30 -7.05 11.66
N GLU A 13 -0.26 -6.21 11.58
CA GLU A 13 0.18 -5.60 10.33
C GLU A 13 0.68 -6.64 9.32
N CYS A 14 1.45 -7.64 9.76
CA CYS A 14 1.96 -8.70 8.88
C CYS A 14 0.84 -9.61 8.37
N ILE A 15 -0.10 -10.00 9.23
CA ILE A 15 -1.26 -10.81 8.83
C ILE A 15 -2.13 -10.04 7.83
N ASN A 16 -2.41 -8.76 8.12
CA ASN A 16 -3.20 -7.91 7.24
C ASN A 16 -2.48 -7.66 5.89
N TYR A 17 -1.15 -7.50 5.93
CA TYR A 17 -0.34 -7.34 4.72
C TYR A 17 -0.41 -8.57 3.80
N ASN A 18 -0.50 -9.78 4.37
CA ASN A 18 -0.66 -11.01 3.60
C ASN A 18 -2.02 -11.13 2.90
N ALA A 19 -2.95 -10.21 3.14
CA ALA A 19 -4.22 -10.12 2.42
C ALA A 19 -4.19 -9.13 1.24
N TYR A 20 -3.06 -8.46 0.99
CA TYR A 20 -2.92 -7.50 -0.10
C TYR A 20 -2.38 -8.17 -1.36
N GLY A 21 -3.06 -7.95 -2.46
CA GLY A 21 -2.77 -8.49 -3.79
C GLY A 21 -4.04 -8.56 -4.61
N ASP A 22 -3.92 -8.82 -5.89
CA ASP A 22 -5.07 -8.94 -6.80
C ASP A 22 -5.57 -10.39 -6.86
N SER A 23 -4.73 -11.35 -6.48
CA SER A 23 -5.05 -12.79 -6.46
C SER A 23 -4.29 -13.52 -5.34
N VAL A 24 -4.63 -14.79 -5.08
CA VAL A 24 -3.96 -15.63 -4.07
C VAL A 24 -2.48 -15.86 -4.42
N GLU A 25 -2.16 -15.89 -5.71
CA GLU A 25 -0.78 -16.09 -6.21
C GLU A 25 0.13 -14.89 -5.88
N ASP A 26 -0.44 -13.72 -5.64
CA ASP A 26 0.31 -12.55 -5.20
C ASP A 26 0.72 -12.63 -3.72
N LEU A 27 0.04 -13.43 -2.92
CA LEU A 27 0.23 -13.45 -1.47
C LEU A 27 1.52 -14.18 -1.09
N THR A 28 2.12 -13.78 0.02
CA THR A 28 3.34 -14.42 0.54
C THR A 28 3.07 -15.81 1.08
N TYR A 29 1.90 -16.00 1.69
CA TYR A 29 1.49 -17.25 2.29
C TYR A 29 0.02 -17.51 1.98
N HIS A 30 -0.33 -18.77 1.65
CA HIS A 30 -1.71 -19.12 1.31
C HIS A 30 -2.65 -18.84 2.50
N PRO A 31 -3.77 -18.11 2.32
CA PRO A 31 -4.60 -17.66 3.45
C PRO A 31 -5.18 -18.79 4.30
N ALA A 32 -5.58 -19.91 3.66
CA ALA A 32 -6.12 -21.07 4.37
C ALA A 32 -5.05 -21.73 5.26
N ASP A 33 -3.81 -21.83 4.76
CA ASP A 33 -2.70 -22.42 5.51
C ASP A 33 -2.28 -21.51 6.66
N LEU A 34 -2.28 -20.18 6.42
CA LEU A 34 -2.03 -19.19 7.47
C LEU A 34 -3.07 -19.27 8.58
N TYR A 35 -4.36 -19.36 8.21
CA TYR A 35 -5.45 -19.52 9.17
C TYR A 35 -5.28 -20.79 10.00
N GLN A 36 -5.01 -21.94 9.38
CA GLN A 36 -4.80 -23.20 10.06
C GLN A 36 -3.60 -23.16 11.01
N THR A 37 -2.53 -22.47 10.59
CA THR A 37 -1.32 -22.32 11.41
C THR A 37 -1.59 -21.44 12.62
N ILE A 38 -2.19 -20.27 12.45
CA ILE A 38 -2.53 -19.34 13.54
C ILE A 38 -3.51 -20.00 14.54
N SER A 39 -4.50 -20.76 14.05
CA SER A 39 -5.54 -21.40 14.88
C SER A 39 -4.99 -22.43 15.89
N ARG A 40 -3.74 -22.87 15.72
CA ARG A 40 -3.08 -23.76 16.69
C ARG A 40 -2.58 -23.03 17.95
N TYR A 41 -2.53 -21.70 17.88
CA TYR A 41 -1.98 -20.87 18.95
C TYR A 41 -3.09 -20.03 19.60
N PRO A 42 -3.57 -20.42 20.79
CA PRO A 42 -4.54 -19.61 21.54
C PRO A 42 -3.93 -18.32 22.09
N ASP A 43 -2.59 -18.29 22.25
CA ASP A 43 -1.82 -17.11 22.68
C ASP A 43 -1.02 -16.56 21.50
N PRO A 44 -1.26 -15.28 21.08
CA PRO A 44 -0.52 -14.66 20.00
C PRO A 44 0.99 -14.53 20.26
N PHE A 45 1.41 -14.43 21.51
CA PHE A 45 2.84 -14.40 21.85
C PHE A 45 3.53 -15.74 21.66
N ALA A 46 2.81 -16.84 21.88
CA ALA A 46 3.33 -18.17 21.56
C ALA A 46 3.49 -18.34 20.04
N PHE A 47 2.59 -17.79 19.23
CA PHE A 47 2.74 -17.74 17.78
C PHE A 47 3.97 -16.92 17.37
N ILE A 48 4.11 -15.68 17.89
CA ILE A 48 5.25 -14.79 17.60
C ILE A 48 6.58 -15.45 17.94
N GLY A 49 6.67 -16.15 19.06
CA GLY A 49 7.91 -16.74 19.55
C GLY A 49 8.24 -18.12 18.98
N GLY A 50 7.28 -18.85 18.44
CA GLY A 50 7.42 -20.26 18.07
C GLY A 50 7.12 -20.60 16.62
N GLU A 51 6.45 -19.71 15.87
CA GLU A 51 6.00 -20.06 14.53
C GLU A 51 6.85 -19.35 13.44
N PRO A 52 7.60 -20.12 12.63
CA PRO A 52 8.46 -19.55 11.59
C PRO A 52 7.72 -18.70 10.54
N VAL A 53 6.43 -18.96 10.31
CA VAL A 53 5.61 -18.22 9.34
C VAL A 53 5.58 -16.74 9.66
N PHE A 54 5.62 -16.35 10.94
CA PHE A 54 5.64 -14.94 11.31
C PHE A 54 6.87 -14.21 10.75
N GLU A 55 8.06 -14.83 10.86
CA GLU A 55 9.28 -14.25 10.30
C GLU A 55 9.27 -14.21 8.76
N VAL A 56 8.63 -15.19 8.11
CA VAL A 56 8.43 -15.18 6.65
C VAL A 56 7.57 -13.98 6.22
N LEU A 57 6.46 -13.72 6.92
CA LEU A 57 5.59 -12.58 6.63
C LEU A 57 6.29 -11.24 6.87
N LYS A 58 7.05 -11.13 7.96
CA LYS A 58 7.84 -9.92 8.26
C LYS A 58 8.88 -9.65 7.18
N ALA A 59 9.65 -10.66 6.81
CA ALA A 59 10.71 -10.54 5.81
C ALA A 59 10.13 -10.14 4.45
N ALA A 60 9.03 -10.75 4.02
CA ALA A 60 8.38 -10.42 2.76
C ALA A 60 7.86 -8.97 2.72
N ARG A 61 7.20 -8.53 3.80
CA ARG A 61 6.74 -7.13 3.92
C ARG A 61 7.91 -6.15 3.89
N ALA A 62 9.00 -6.46 4.60
CA ALA A 62 10.19 -5.61 4.65
C ALA A 62 10.88 -5.52 3.27
N ASP A 63 11.02 -6.65 2.56
CA ASP A 63 11.61 -6.70 1.22
C ASP A 63 10.76 -5.92 0.19
N ASP A 64 9.44 -6.07 0.19
CA ASP A 64 8.56 -5.32 -0.69
C ASP A 64 8.66 -3.80 -0.45
N LEU A 65 8.69 -3.37 0.80
CA LEU A 65 8.86 -1.96 1.16
C LEU A 65 10.25 -1.43 0.79
N PHE A 66 11.29 -2.22 1.00
CA PHE A 66 12.65 -1.88 0.57
C PHE A 66 12.69 -1.63 -0.94
N ARG A 67 12.15 -2.55 -1.75
CA ARG A 67 12.07 -2.38 -3.22
C ARG A 67 11.32 -1.12 -3.62
N ALA A 68 10.21 -0.81 -2.94
CA ALA A 68 9.44 0.39 -3.23
C ALA A 68 10.22 1.68 -2.91
N HIS A 69 11.01 1.69 -1.84
CA HIS A 69 11.85 2.83 -1.44
C HIS A 69 13.06 3.05 -2.37
N GLU A 70 13.56 2.00 -3.04
CA GLU A 70 14.64 2.12 -4.03
C GLU A 70 14.17 2.75 -5.36
N LEU A 71 12.86 2.88 -5.57
CA LEU A 71 12.35 3.48 -6.79
C LEU A 71 12.56 5.00 -6.82
N VAL A 72 12.98 5.50 -7.98
CA VAL A 72 13.00 6.93 -8.25
C VAL A 72 11.57 7.39 -8.53
N PRO A 73 11.08 8.46 -7.88
CA PRO A 73 9.75 8.97 -8.17
C PRO A 73 9.64 9.46 -9.61
N ALA A 74 8.53 9.13 -10.25
CA ALA A 74 8.25 9.54 -11.63
C ALA A 74 7.97 11.05 -11.75
N ARG A 75 7.46 11.67 -10.69
CA ARG A 75 7.24 13.12 -10.62
C ARG A 75 7.40 13.62 -9.19
N VAL A 76 8.07 14.75 -9.05
CA VAL A 76 8.25 15.43 -7.77
C VAL A 76 7.95 16.91 -7.94
N THR A 77 7.12 17.45 -7.07
CA THR A 77 6.88 18.89 -6.88
C THR A 77 6.98 19.21 -5.39
N PRO A 78 6.98 20.48 -4.98
CA PRO A 78 6.98 20.83 -3.55
C PRO A 78 5.82 20.22 -2.75
N ARG A 79 4.66 19.97 -3.40
CA ARG A 79 3.42 19.50 -2.75
C ARG A 79 2.98 18.11 -3.17
N CYS A 80 3.56 17.53 -4.22
CA CYS A 80 3.13 16.26 -4.80
C CYS A 80 4.30 15.35 -5.13
N VAL A 81 4.16 14.06 -4.86
CA VAL A 81 5.10 13.04 -5.31
C VAL A 81 4.34 11.87 -5.94
N VAL A 82 4.84 11.37 -7.07
CA VAL A 82 4.27 10.25 -7.81
C VAL A 82 5.31 9.15 -7.96
N TYR A 83 4.95 7.93 -7.58
CA TYR A 83 5.72 6.72 -7.85
C TYR A 83 4.99 5.83 -8.84
N VAL A 84 5.75 5.13 -9.68
CA VAL A 84 5.22 4.11 -10.59
C VAL A 84 5.94 2.80 -10.30
N LEU A 85 5.18 1.81 -9.83
CA LEU A 85 5.65 0.49 -9.51
C LEU A 85 5.48 -0.43 -10.74
N PRO A 86 6.38 -1.39 -10.97
CA PRO A 86 6.26 -2.33 -12.08
C PRO A 86 5.07 -3.29 -11.89
N ASP A 87 4.68 -3.97 -12.97
CA ASP A 87 3.71 -5.08 -12.89
C ASP A 87 4.36 -6.31 -12.25
N ALA A 88 4.21 -6.41 -10.94
CA ALA A 88 4.77 -7.49 -10.15
C ALA A 88 3.93 -7.73 -8.88
N ALA A 89 3.93 -8.97 -8.37
CA ALA A 89 3.20 -9.34 -7.16
C ALA A 89 3.55 -8.44 -5.96
N TRP A 90 4.83 -8.19 -5.72
CA TRP A 90 5.29 -7.32 -4.63
C TRP A 90 4.75 -5.89 -4.75
N SER A 91 4.62 -5.35 -5.97
CA SER A 91 4.08 -4.01 -6.23
C SER A 91 2.61 -3.93 -5.84
N ARG A 92 1.83 -4.96 -6.17
CA ARG A 92 0.41 -5.05 -5.80
C ARG A 92 0.23 -5.14 -4.29
N ARG A 93 1.08 -5.94 -3.60
CA ARG A 93 1.03 -6.03 -2.13
C ARG A 93 1.37 -4.70 -1.45
N VAL A 94 2.41 -4.03 -1.90
CA VAL A 94 2.99 -2.89 -1.18
C VAL A 94 2.28 -1.56 -1.43
N ASN A 95 1.53 -1.42 -2.52
CA ASN A 95 0.95 -0.16 -3.01
C ASN A 95 0.32 0.70 -1.90
N GLY A 96 -0.65 0.15 -1.17
CA GLY A 96 -1.35 0.87 -0.11
C GLY A 96 -0.46 1.17 1.10
N THR A 97 0.38 0.20 1.50
CA THR A 97 1.30 0.33 2.64
C THR A 97 2.38 1.37 2.36
N PHE A 98 2.96 1.35 1.17
CA PHE A 98 3.95 2.34 0.73
C PHE A 98 3.35 3.74 0.70
N GLY A 99 2.15 3.90 0.12
CA GLY A 99 1.43 5.17 0.14
C GLY A 99 1.18 5.71 1.55
N ASN A 100 0.85 4.84 2.51
CA ASN A 100 0.67 5.23 3.92
C ASN A 100 2.00 5.68 4.56
N GLN A 101 3.10 4.98 4.29
CA GLN A 101 4.43 5.36 4.79
C GLN A 101 4.88 6.71 4.23
N LEU A 102 4.71 6.94 2.92
CA LEU A 102 5.03 8.22 2.29
C LEU A 102 4.25 9.37 2.91
N ALA A 103 2.93 9.18 3.14
CA ALA A 103 2.09 10.20 3.79
C ALA A 103 2.49 10.45 5.24
N GLY A 104 2.94 9.43 5.97
CA GLY A 104 3.43 9.58 7.34
C GLY A 104 4.79 10.28 7.42
N THR A 105 5.70 10.01 6.47
CA THR A 105 7.04 10.62 6.43
C THR A 105 7.00 12.06 5.93
N HIS A 106 6.08 12.38 5.00
CA HIS A 106 5.91 13.71 4.40
C HIS A 106 4.45 14.17 4.50
N PRO A 107 3.98 14.49 5.71
CA PRO A 107 2.56 14.76 5.97
C PRO A 107 2.02 16.02 5.28
N GLU A 108 2.90 16.89 4.80
CA GLU A 108 2.58 18.12 4.07
C GLU A 108 2.35 17.88 2.57
N ARG A 109 2.69 16.70 2.05
CA ARG A 109 2.62 16.35 0.62
C ARG A 109 1.49 15.40 0.31
N ALA A 110 0.96 15.52 -0.91
CA ALA A 110 0.14 14.47 -1.51
C ALA A 110 1.01 13.43 -2.21
N HIS A 111 0.59 12.17 -2.15
CA HIS A 111 1.30 11.05 -2.75
C HIS A 111 0.38 10.25 -3.66
N ALA A 112 0.85 9.93 -4.84
CA ALA A 112 0.21 8.96 -5.73
C ALA A 112 1.17 7.80 -6.00
N VAL A 113 0.68 6.58 -5.83
CA VAL A 113 1.40 5.35 -6.15
C VAL A 113 0.61 4.63 -7.23
N LEU A 114 1.19 4.50 -8.41
CA LEU A 114 0.61 3.79 -9.54
C LEU A 114 1.30 2.43 -9.66
N THR A 115 0.54 1.36 -9.66
CA THR A 115 1.07 0.01 -9.95
C THR A 115 0.68 -0.37 -11.37
N ALA A 116 1.67 -0.65 -12.21
CA ALA A 116 1.44 -1.08 -13.58
C ALA A 116 0.68 -2.43 -13.59
N ALA A 117 -0.25 -2.56 -14.51
CA ALA A 117 -1.05 -3.75 -14.75
C ALA A 117 -1.39 -3.87 -16.24
N ALA A 118 -1.91 -5.01 -16.66
CA ALA A 118 -2.32 -5.21 -18.06
C ALA A 118 -3.32 -4.11 -18.51
N GLY A 119 -2.91 -3.31 -19.49
CA GLY A 119 -3.72 -2.25 -20.09
C GLY A 119 -3.77 -0.93 -19.31
N GLY A 120 -3.03 -0.77 -18.20
CA GLY A 120 -3.04 0.47 -17.43
C GLY A 120 -2.42 0.39 -16.05
N TYR A 121 -3.11 0.95 -15.05
CA TYR A 121 -2.57 1.08 -13.69
C TYR A 121 -3.66 0.92 -12.63
N ALA A 122 -3.30 0.35 -11.49
CA ALA A 122 -3.99 0.59 -10.24
C ALA A 122 -3.38 1.83 -9.56
N VAL A 123 -4.20 2.72 -9.03
CA VAL A 123 -3.73 4.00 -8.46
C VAL A 123 -4.17 4.12 -7.02
N SER A 124 -3.24 4.46 -6.15
CA SER A 124 -3.49 4.82 -4.76
C SER A 124 -3.12 6.27 -4.52
N VAL A 125 -4.04 7.05 -3.98
CA VAL A 125 -3.85 8.47 -3.67
C VAL A 125 -3.91 8.69 -2.17
N ARG A 126 -2.99 9.47 -1.64
CA ARG A 126 -3.00 9.98 -0.28
C ARG A 126 -2.93 11.51 -0.32
N ALA A 127 -3.95 12.15 0.21
CA ALA A 127 -3.92 13.59 0.45
C ALA A 127 -2.92 13.93 1.56
N PRO A 128 -2.44 15.19 1.65
CA PRO A 128 -1.62 15.63 2.78
C PRO A 128 -2.32 15.34 4.11
N VAL A 129 -1.60 14.77 5.07
CA VAL A 129 -2.16 14.45 6.40
C VAL A 129 -2.62 15.74 7.11
N ALA A 130 -1.92 16.86 6.89
CA ALA A 130 -2.27 18.16 7.43
C ALA A 130 -3.57 18.76 6.83
N ALA A 131 -3.99 18.30 5.64
CA ALA A 131 -5.21 18.74 4.95
C ALA A 131 -5.82 17.56 4.16
N PRO A 132 -6.45 16.58 4.83
CA PRO A 132 -6.83 15.29 4.24
C PRO A 132 -8.11 15.39 3.40
N ARG A 133 -8.03 16.03 2.22
CA ARG A 133 -9.16 16.28 1.32
C ARG A 133 -8.77 16.16 -0.16
N GLY A 134 -9.77 15.91 -1.00
CA GLY A 134 -9.66 15.93 -2.47
C GLY A 134 -9.25 14.59 -3.11
N ALA A 135 -8.80 13.58 -2.35
CA ALA A 135 -8.40 12.30 -2.92
C ALA A 135 -9.59 11.56 -3.55
N ASP A 136 -10.73 11.55 -2.89
CA ASP A 136 -11.97 10.93 -3.37
C ASP A 136 -12.54 11.64 -4.60
N GLU A 137 -12.54 12.97 -4.62
CA GLU A 137 -13.01 13.78 -5.76
C GLU A 137 -12.14 13.53 -7.00
N LEU A 138 -10.82 13.52 -6.81
CA LEU A 138 -9.87 13.19 -7.86
C LEU A 138 -10.13 11.81 -8.44
N CYS A 139 -10.19 10.79 -7.58
CA CYS A 139 -10.34 9.41 -8.03
C CYS A 139 -11.71 9.17 -8.71
N ARG A 140 -12.79 9.80 -8.25
CA ARG A 140 -14.12 9.69 -8.91
C ARG A 140 -14.11 10.19 -10.36
N ARG A 141 -13.25 11.13 -10.71
CA ARG A 141 -13.11 11.61 -12.11
C ARG A 141 -12.58 10.53 -13.07
N PHE A 142 -11.99 9.45 -12.51
CA PHE A 142 -11.42 8.33 -13.23
C PHE A 142 -12.08 6.99 -12.83
N ALA A 143 -13.35 7.02 -12.49
CA ALA A 143 -14.14 5.85 -12.05
C ALA A 143 -13.60 5.14 -10.80
N GLY A 144 -12.82 5.85 -9.99
CA GLY A 144 -12.34 5.38 -8.69
C GLY A 144 -13.19 5.89 -7.53
N GLY A 145 -12.69 5.74 -6.30
CA GLY A 145 -13.39 6.18 -5.11
C GLY A 145 -12.54 6.08 -3.85
N GLY A 146 -13.17 6.35 -2.70
CA GLY A 146 -12.51 6.29 -1.41
C GLY A 146 -12.96 7.40 -0.47
N ARG A 147 -12.08 7.73 0.48
CA ARG A 147 -12.27 8.81 1.46
C ARG A 147 -11.51 10.06 1.03
N GLN A 148 -11.86 11.22 1.59
CA GLN A 148 -11.21 12.50 1.30
C GLN A 148 -9.68 12.47 1.43
N GLY A 149 -9.16 11.78 2.46
CA GLY A 149 -7.71 11.69 2.70
C GLY A 149 -7.02 10.52 1.98
N ALA A 150 -7.76 9.51 1.52
CA ALA A 150 -7.20 8.30 0.90
C ALA A 150 -8.21 7.67 -0.05
N ALA A 151 -7.85 7.54 -1.32
CA ALA A 151 -8.69 7.01 -2.37
C ALA A 151 -7.88 6.22 -3.40
N GLY A 152 -8.54 5.52 -4.30
CA GLY A 152 -7.89 4.72 -5.34
C GLY A 152 -8.71 4.62 -6.62
N ILE A 153 -8.03 4.16 -7.65
CA ILE A 153 -8.60 3.81 -8.96
C ILE A 153 -8.11 2.40 -9.26
N ASP A 154 -9.03 1.43 -9.30
CA ASP A 154 -8.65 0.02 -9.49
C ASP A 154 -8.13 -0.24 -10.91
N ARG A 155 -8.67 0.45 -11.91
CA ARG A 155 -8.33 0.26 -13.32
C ARG A 155 -8.29 1.61 -14.05
N LEU A 156 -7.13 2.26 -14.03
CA LEU A 156 -6.86 3.44 -14.86
C LEU A 156 -6.35 2.98 -16.22
N PRO A 157 -7.02 3.27 -17.35
CA PRO A 157 -6.48 2.97 -18.68
C PRO A 157 -5.13 3.64 -18.92
N ALA A 158 -4.22 2.97 -19.63
CA ALA A 158 -2.89 3.54 -19.96
C ALA A 158 -2.99 4.90 -20.68
N ALA A 159 -4.02 5.09 -21.50
CA ALA A 159 -4.30 6.35 -22.19
C ALA A 159 -4.61 7.53 -21.26
N ASP A 160 -5.04 7.25 -20.03
CA ASP A 160 -5.37 8.27 -19.03
C ASP A 160 -4.21 8.61 -18.08
N TYR A 161 -3.03 8.02 -18.28
CA TYR A 161 -1.86 8.22 -17.42
C TYR A 161 -1.52 9.72 -17.25
N GLU A 162 -1.29 10.44 -18.33
CA GLU A 162 -0.95 11.87 -18.25
C GLU A 162 -2.11 12.72 -17.69
N ARG A 163 -3.35 12.33 -17.97
CA ARG A 163 -4.55 13.02 -17.47
C ARG A 163 -4.66 12.90 -15.95
N VAL A 164 -4.42 11.71 -15.38
CA VAL A 164 -4.46 11.52 -13.92
C VAL A 164 -3.31 12.26 -13.24
N LEU A 165 -2.10 12.27 -13.82
CA LEU A 165 -0.97 13.02 -13.29
C LEU A 165 -1.20 14.53 -13.27
N ALA A 166 -1.78 15.07 -14.36
CA ALA A 166 -2.14 16.48 -14.45
C ALA A 166 -3.22 16.85 -13.41
N ALA A 167 -4.27 16.02 -13.31
CA ALA A 167 -5.35 16.21 -12.34
C ALA A 167 -4.85 16.13 -10.89
N PHE A 168 -3.95 15.18 -10.59
CA PHE A 168 -3.31 15.04 -9.27
C PHE A 168 -2.49 16.28 -8.92
N SER A 169 -1.64 16.74 -9.83
CA SER A 169 -0.84 17.94 -9.60
C SER A 169 -1.73 19.18 -9.37
N GLN A 170 -2.82 19.31 -10.14
CA GLN A 170 -3.76 20.44 -10.01
C GLN A 170 -4.54 20.40 -8.68
N ALA A 171 -4.90 19.21 -8.19
CA ALA A 171 -5.65 19.06 -6.95
C ALA A 171 -4.86 19.47 -5.70
N TYR A 172 -3.53 19.44 -5.78
CA TYR A 172 -2.64 19.66 -4.64
C TYR A 172 -1.58 20.75 -4.90
N THR A 173 -1.90 21.72 -5.76
CA THR A 173 -1.07 22.93 -5.98
C THR A 173 -1.14 23.92 -4.83
#